data_dfd9b48d39921a6f764ee8f3b6b528b7
#
_entry.id   dfd9b48d39921a6f764ee8f3b6b528b7
#
_cell.length_a   1.000
_cell.length_b   1.000
_cell.length_c   1.000
_cell.angle_alpha   90.00
_cell.angle_beta   90.00
_cell.angle_gamma   90.00
#
_symmetry.space_group_name_H-M   'P 1'
#
loop_
_entity.id
_entity.type
_entity.pdbx_description
1 polymer ?
#
loop_
_entity_poly.entity_id
_entity_poly.type
_entity_poly.pdbx_seq_one_letter_code
_entity_poly.pdbx_strand_id
1 'polypeptide(L)' 'MVGLNAFEVGQEHKLHAHAGMDKVYQVIEGTGVFLLEDREMAMEPGHMLVAPEGVPHGIRNNGTTRLLVVAILAPSP' A
#
# COMPACT_ATOMS: atom_id res chain seq x y z
N MET A 1 -5.36 12.81 -5.99
CA MET A 1 -6.30 11.74 -6.37
C MET A 1 -6.45 10.74 -5.23
N VAL A 2 -7.66 10.30 -4.99
CA VAL A 2 -7.97 9.31 -3.97
C VAL A 2 -8.61 8.10 -4.63
N GLY A 3 -8.13 6.92 -4.31
CA GLY A 3 -8.68 5.68 -4.85
C GLY A 3 -8.88 4.63 -3.76
N LEU A 4 -9.75 3.67 -4.03
CA LEU A 4 -9.99 2.55 -3.13
C LEU A 4 -9.50 1.28 -3.83
N ASN A 5 -8.58 0.58 -3.17
CA ASN A 5 -7.98 -0.63 -3.72
C ASN A 5 -8.38 -1.83 -2.86
N ALA A 6 -8.91 -2.86 -3.51
CA ALA A 6 -9.26 -4.11 -2.84
C ALA A 6 -8.33 -5.21 -3.31
N PHE A 7 -7.76 -5.95 -2.37
CA PHE A 7 -6.89 -7.08 -2.64
C PHE A 7 -7.56 -8.33 -2.08
N GLU A 8 -7.86 -9.28 -2.96
CA GLU A 8 -8.32 -10.59 -2.52
C GLU A 8 -7.16 -11.35 -1.88
N VAL A 9 -7.47 -12.37 -1.08
CA VAL A 9 -6.45 -13.19 -0.43
C VAL A 9 -5.45 -13.72 -1.46
N GLY A 10 -4.17 -13.50 -1.21
CA GLY A 10 -3.09 -13.91 -2.08
C GLY A 10 -2.71 -12.94 -3.19
N GLN A 11 -3.50 -11.89 -3.40
CA GLN A 11 -3.16 -10.88 -4.41
C GLN A 11 -2.00 -10.00 -3.95
N GLU A 12 -1.22 -9.56 -4.91
CA GLU A 12 -0.04 -8.76 -4.66
C GLU A 12 0.15 -7.70 -5.74
N HIS A 13 0.51 -6.49 -5.31
CA HIS A 13 1.15 -5.49 -6.16
C HIS A 13 2.65 -5.58 -5.90
N LYS A 14 3.42 -5.95 -6.92
CA LYS A 14 4.87 -6.08 -6.79
C LYS A 14 5.53 -4.73 -6.54
N LEU A 15 6.76 -4.78 -6.05
CA LEU A 15 7.55 -3.56 -5.83
C LEU A 15 7.60 -2.73 -7.11
N HIS A 16 7.28 -1.45 -6.97
CA HIS A 16 7.36 -0.48 -8.05
C HIS A 16 7.55 0.91 -7.43
N ALA A 17 8.07 1.83 -8.22
CA ALA A 17 8.28 3.21 -7.78
C ALA A 17 7.55 4.16 -8.72
N HIS A 18 7.14 5.31 -8.18
CA HIS A 18 6.50 6.38 -8.94
C HIS A 18 7.36 7.61 -8.91
N ALA A 19 7.48 8.28 -10.05
CA ALA A 19 8.14 9.56 -10.15
C ALA A 19 7.10 10.67 -10.05
N GLY A 20 7.44 11.77 -9.41
CA GLY A 20 6.62 12.96 -9.38
C GLY A 20 5.46 12.95 -8.40
N MET A 21 5.35 11.94 -7.54
CA MET A 21 4.27 11.90 -6.55
C MET A 21 4.62 11.05 -5.34
N ASP A 22 4.06 11.42 -4.20
CA ASP A 22 4.04 10.58 -3.01
C ASP A 22 2.73 9.83 -2.98
N LYS A 23 2.75 8.66 -2.37
CA LYS A 23 1.55 7.84 -2.23
C LYS A 23 1.34 7.49 -0.77
N VAL A 24 0.13 7.68 -0.29
CA VAL A 24 -0.24 7.35 1.09
C VAL A 24 -1.31 6.29 1.05
N TYR A 25 -1.13 5.27 1.86
CA TYR A 25 -2.11 4.18 2.00
C TYR A 25 -2.69 4.20 3.40
N GLN A 26 -4.00 4.06 3.49
CA GLN A 26 -4.68 3.87 4.77
C GLN A 26 -5.47 2.58 4.73
N VAL A 27 -5.21 1.69 5.68
CA VAL A 27 -5.90 0.41 5.76
C VAL A 27 -7.28 0.61 6.39
N ILE A 28 -8.31 0.18 5.68
CA ILE A 28 -9.70 0.29 6.11
C ILE A 28 -10.18 -1.03 6.69
N GLU A 29 -9.86 -2.15 6.04
CA GLU A 29 -10.37 -3.46 6.39
C GLU A 29 -9.35 -4.53 6.03
N GLY A 30 -9.27 -5.58 6.85
CA GLY A 30 -8.35 -6.68 6.61
C GLY A 30 -6.93 -6.40 7.05
N THR A 31 -6.03 -7.32 6.77
CA THR A 31 -4.61 -7.22 7.08
C THR A 31 -3.78 -7.60 5.87
N GLY A 32 -2.54 -7.12 5.85
CA GLY A 32 -1.64 -7.43 4.76
C GLY A 32 -0.21 -7.04 5.10
N VAL A 33 0.63 -6.96 4.07
CA VAL A 33 2.04 -6.62 4.20
C VAL A 33 2.38 -5.50 3.23
N PHE A 34 3.02 -4.47 3.74
CA PHE A 34 3.59 -3.40 2.94
C PHE A 34 5.04 -3.78 2.62
N LEU A 35 5.31 -3.92 1.32
CA LEU A 35 6.60 -4.43 0.84
C LEU A 35 7.54 -3.26 0.56
N LEU A 36 8.75 -3.34 1.09
CA LEU A 36 9.85 -2.41 0.80
C LEU A 36 11.03 -3.25 0.31
N GLU A 37 12.06 -2.59 -0.23
CA GLU A 37 13.20 -3.32 -0.78
C GLU A 37 13.94 -4.13 0.27
N ASP A 38 14.03 -3.62 1.49
CA ASP A 38 14.83 -4.21 2.57
C ASP A 38 14.00 -4.81 3.70
N ARG A 39 12.68 -4.69 3.66
CA ARG A 39 11.83 -5.18 4.76
C ARG A 39 10.36 -5.23 4.34
N GLU A 40 9.58 -5.86 5.22
CA GLU A 40 8.12 -5.88 5.13
C GLU A 40 7.55 -5.26 6.41
N MET A 41 6.45 -4.55 6.27
CA MET A 41 5.76 -3.94 7.41
C MET A 41 4.32 -4.42 7.45
N ALA A 42 3.82 -4.74 8.64
CA ALA A 42 2.44 -5.16 8.80
C ALA A 42 1.47 -4.02 8.46
N MET A 43 0.37 -4.37 7.82
CA MET A 43 -0.74 -3.46 7.52
C MET A 43 -1.97 -3.93 8.26
N GLU A 44 -2.56 -3.05 9.07
CA GLU A 44 -3.77 -3.33 9.84
C GLU A 44 -4.69 -2.12 9.79
N PRO A 45 -6.01 -2.30 10.06
CA PRO A 45 -6.93 -1.15 10.10
C PRO A 45 -6.42 -0.05 11.02
N GLY A 46 -6.49 1.18 10.53
CA GLY A 46 -5.97 2.34 11.24
C GLY A 46 -4.51 2.66 10.93
N HIS A 47 -3.77 1.76 10.30
CA HIS A 47 -2.39 2.05 9.87
C HIS A 47 -2.38 2.94 8.63
N MET A 48 -1.46 3.88 8.63
CA MET A 48 -1.19 4.75 7.50
C MET A 48 0.26 4.53 7.08
N LEU A 49 0.47 4.30 5.79
CA LEU A 49 1.78 3.97 5.25
C LEU A 49 2.11 4.93 4.12
N VAL A 50 3.31 5.44 4.12
CA VAL A 50 3.75 6.41 3.11
C VAL A 50 4.77 5.77 2.19
N ALA A 51 4.54 5.91 0.89
CA ALA A 51 5.49 5.54 -0.15
C ALA A 51 5.97 6.82 -0.83
N PRO A 52 7.12 7.36 -0.42
CA PRO A 52 7.64 8.59 -1.03
C PRO A 52 8.00 8.38 -2.49
N GLU A 53 8.06 9.50 -3.22
CA GLU A 53 8.50 9.51 -4.61
C GLU A 53 9.81 8.73 -4.78
N GLY A 54 9.87 7.86 -5.79
CA GLY A 54 11.07 7.12 -6.14
C GLY A 54 11.40 5.94 -5.25
N VAL A 55 10.66 5.74 -4.16
CA VAL A 55 10.91 4.61 -3.24
C VAL A 55 10.10 3.39 -3.68
N PRO A 56 10.76 2.28 -4.02
CA PRO A 56 10.04 1.07 -4.40
C PRO A 56 9.18 0.54 -3.26
N HIS A 57 7.94 0.20 -3.57
CA HIS A 57 6.99 -0.32 -2.59
C HIS A 57 6.00 -1.25 -3.27
N GLY A 58 5.35 -2.08 -2.47
CA GLY A 58 4.30 -2.97 -2.92
C GLY A 58 3.37 -3.35 -1.78
N ILE A 59 2.35 -4.14 -2.09
CA ILE A 59 1.38 -4.61 -1.10
C ILE A 59 1.07 -6.06 -1.42
N ARG A 60 0.98 -6.89 -0.38
CA ARG A 60 0.54 -8.27 -0.51
C ARG A 60 -0.53 -8.56 0.53
N ASN A 61 -1.61 -9.18 0.13
CA ASN A 61 -2.61 -9.67 1.07
C ASN A 61 -2.21 -11.09 1.49
N ASN A 62 -1.56 -11.18 2.64
CA ASN A 62 -1.16 -12.46 3.24
C ASN A 62 -2.12 -12.88 4.36
N GLY A 63 -3.25 -12.20 4.49
CA GLY A 63 -4.26 -12.50 5.49
C GLY A 63 -5.27 -13.54 5.03
N THR A 64 -6.37 -13.63 5.75
CA THR A 64 -7.43 -14.61 5.49
C THR A 64 -8.70 -13.98 4.95
N THR A 65 -8.76 -12.65 4.85
CA THR A 65 -9.90 -11.90 4.34
C THR A 65 -9.41 -10.84 3.37
N ARG A 66 -10.35 -10.21 2.65
CA ARG A 66 -10.05 -9.13 1.73
C ARG A 66 -9.36 -7.98 2.45
N LEU A 67 -8.34 -7.42 1.82
CA LEU A 67 -7.65 -6.22 2.29
C LEU A 67 -8.17 -5.03 1.51
N LEU A 68 -8.69 -4.03 2.22
CA LEU A 68 -9.25 -2.82 1.62
C LEU A 68 -8.41 -1.62 2.06
N VAL A 69 -7.91 -0.88 1.09
CA VAL A 69 -6.96 0.20 1.33
C VAL A 69 -7.36 1.44 0.55
N VAL A 70 -7.38 2.58 1.23
CA VAL A 70 -7.50 3.88 0.55
C VAL A 70 -6.10 4.30 0.11
N ALA A 71 -5.96 4.64 -1.16
CA ALA A 71 -4.72 5.17 -1.72
C ALA A 71 -4.90 6.63 -2.07
N ILE A 72 -4.01 7.48 -1.57
CA ILE A 72 -4.01 8.92 -1.82
C ILE A 72 -2.73 9.24 -2.57
N LEU A 73 -2.87 9.82 -3.77
CA LEU A 73 -1.73 10.24 -4.57
C LEU A 73 -1.60 11.75 -4.47
N ALA A 74 -0.44 12.19 -4.01
CA ALA A 74 -0.12 13.60 -3.84
C ALA A 74 1.04 13.95 -4.78
N PRO A 75 0.81 14.82 -5.78
CA PRO A 75 1.90 15.26 -6.65
C PRO A 75 3.01 15.93 -5.84
N SER A 76 4.26 15.66 -6.22
CA SER A 76 5.40 16.36 -5.64
C SER A 76 5.37 17.83 -6.01
N PRO A 77 5.75 18.73 -5.10
CA PRO A 77 5.83 20.16 -5.39
C PRO A 77 6.92 20.47 -6.40
#